data_00ee6716a3ea4d1c228a7a7bd6e40d81
#
_entry.id   00ee6716a3ea4d1c228a7a7bd6e40d81
#
_cell.length_a   1.000
_cell.length_b   1.000
_cell.length_c   1.000
_cell.angle_alpha   90.00
_cell.angle_beta   90.00
_cell.angle_gamma   90.00
#
_symmetry.space_group_name_H-M   'P 1'
#
loop_
_entity.id
_entity.type
_entity.pdbx_description
1 polymer ?
#
loop_
_entity_poly.entity_id
_entity_poly.type
_entity_poly.pdbx_seq_one_letter_code
_entity_poly.pdbx_strand_id
1 'polypeptide(L)'
;EGFEDMRQLVERFTPEVVEAITGVPQADIEAAARLFGEVESACILYGMGITQHITGTDNVKSVANLLLLTGNIGREGTGFSPLRGQNNVQGACDIGALPNVYPGYQRVDDSAVRVEFETAWGCKLSDQPGVAVTEIADAILGGDIKGLYVMGENPVLSEPNLEHFRQALEKVELLVVQDIFLSETAWLADVVFPAAAFAEKNGTFTNTERRVQRIRQALMPPGEAKADWEIISALAEKMGKPFSYQTGSQIMEEIASLTPIYGGIRFERLDHDGLQWPCPDTSHPGASFLYQDGFARGRGKFHAVDYIPPAESISKKYPLVLTTGRILEHWHTGTMSRRSNVLNELYPNGVVEMNPIDAARMGLVEGDLLVVTSKRGRVEAPVHITEKSPPGLVFMPFHWREAAANILTNDALDPVAKIPEYKVSAVNAVLAVLDRAAQDQAFLARLAENPAQALKDYELTAEEKAALMSGDIRKIESWLGKLDERLRTWLMLRLSQEKW
;
A
#
# COMPACT_ATOMS: atom_id res chain seq x y z
N GLU A 1 13.88 -24.30 16.84
CA GLU A 1 14.06 -23.44 18.02
C GLU A 1 12.77 -22.70 18.34
N GLY A 2 12.51 -22.35 19.65
CA GLY A 2 11.37 -21.51 20.05
C GLY A 2 9.98 -22.18 19.99
N PHE A 3 9.91 -23.50 19.78
CA PHE A 3 8.62 -24.21 19.68
C PHE A 3 7.86 -24.18 21.01
N GLU A 4 8.54 -24.38 22.14
CA GLU A 4 7.88 -24.44 23.44
C GLU A 4 7.27 -23.09 23.84
N ASP A 5 8.01 -21.98 23.60
CA ASP A 5 7.51 -20.63 23.86
C ASP A 5 6.28 -20.32 23.01
N MET A 6 6.32 -20.67 21.71
CA MET A 6 5.20 -20.51 20.80
C MET A 6 4.00 -21.38 21.25
N ARG A 7 4.22 -22.64 21.62
CA ARG A 7 3.18 -23.56 22.11
C ARG A 7 2.46 -23.00 23.34
N GLN A 8 3.22 -22.56 24.34
CA GLN A 8 2.67 -21.97 25.57
C GLN A 8 1.84 -20.70 25.28
N LEU A 9 2.28 -19.89 24.32
CA LEU A 9 1.52 -18.70 23.95
C LEU A 9 0.21 -19.05 23.25
N VAL A 10 0.22 -19.96 22.26
CA VAL A 10 -1.00 -20.30 21.50
C VAL A 10 -2.04 -21.03 22.32
N GLU A 11 -1.68 -21.68 23.44
CA GLU A 11 -2.65 -22.25 24.38
C GLU A 11 -3.65 -21.21 24.95
N ARG A 12 -3.30 -19.91 24.91
CA ARG A 12 -4.18 -18.81 25.32
C ARG A 12 -5.23 -18.45 24.26
N PHE A 13 -5.00 -18.85 23.02
CA PHE A 13 -5.86 -18.55 21.88
C PHE A 13 -6.70 -19.78 21.52
N THR A 14 -7.63 -20.15 22.42
CA THR A 14 -8.60 -21.18 22.09
C THR A 14 -9.50 -20.77 20.94
N PRO A 15 -10.13 -21.70 20.19
CA PRO A 15 -11.04 -21.36 19.11
C PRO A 15 -12.12 -20.34 19.49
N GLU A 16 -12.66 -20.42 20.71
CA GLU A 16 -13.65 -19.47 21.24
C GLU A 16 -13.06 -18.05 21.40
N VAL A 17 -11.82 -17.95 21.89
CA VAL A 17 -11.11 -16.66 22.02
C VAL A 17 -10.85 -16.06 20.65
N VAL A 18 -10.43 -16.89 19.70
CA VAL A 18 -10.18 -16.44 18.32
C VAL A 18 -11.47 -16.01 17.64
N GLU A 19 -12.58 -16.74 17.79
CA GLU A 19 -13.90 -16.32 17.30
C GLU A 19 -14.32 -14.96 17.87
N ALA A 20 -14.14 -14.76 19.18
CA ALA A 20 -14.48 -13.50 19.85
C ALA A 20 -13.66 -12.30 19.33
N ILE A 21 -12.39 -12.52 18.92
CA ILE A 21 -11.50 -11.48 18.39
C ILE A 21 -11.77 -11.21 16.90
N THR A 22 -11.96 -12.28 16.12
CA THR A 22 -11.97 -12.20 14.65
C THR A 22 -13.36 -12.18 14.04
N GLY A 23 -14.37 -12.65 14.76
CA GLY A 23 -15.71 -12.90 14.24
C GLY A 23 -15.81 -14.14 13.32
N VAL A 24 -14.71 -14.90 13.14
CA VAL A 24 -14.73 -16.15 12.36
C VAL A 24 -15.25 -17.28 13.24
N PRO A 25 -16.27 -18.04 12.80
CA PRO A 25 -16.84 -19.14 13.60
C PRO A 25 -15.78 -20.18 13.96
N GLN A 26 -15.80 -20.67 15.19
CA GLN A 26 -14.89 -21.71 15.67
C GLN A 26 -14.84 -22.92 14.74
N ALA A 27 -15.99 -23.39 14.25
CA ALA A 27 -16.07 -24.53 13.36
C ALA A 27 -15.28 -24.35 12.06
N ASP A 28 -15.27 -23.12 11.51
CA ASP A 28 -14.54 -22.79 10.30
C ASP A 28 -13.04 -22.70 10.57
N ILE A 29 -12.63 -22.19 11.73
CA ILE A 29 -11.22 -22.16 12.17
C ILE A 29 -10.67 -23.58 12.27
N GLU A 30 -11.42 -24.48 12.95
CA GLU A 30 -11.03 -25.87 13.12
C GLU A 30 -11.01 -26.63 11.78
N ALA A 31 -11.98 -26.42 10.91
CA ALA A 31 -12.03 -27.04 9.59
C ALA A 31 -10.84 -26.62 8.72
N ALA A 32 -10.51 -25.33 8.71
CA ALA A 32 -9.35 -24.81 7.98
C ALA A 32 -8.03 -25.38 8.52
N ALA A 33 -7.89 -25.44 9.86
CA ALA A 33 -6.71 -25.99 10.51
C ALA A 33 -6.50 -27.47 10.17
N ARG A 34 -7.57 -28.29 10.20
CA ARG A 34 -7.53 -29.71 9.82
C ARG A 34 -7.17 -29.86 8.36
N LEU A 35 -7.85 -29.15 7.45
CA LEU A 35 -7.58 -29.19 6.03
C LEU A 35 -6.11 -28.89 5.72
N PHE A 36 -5.56 -27.85 6.35
CA PHE A 36 -4.16 -27.48 6.13
C PHE A 36 -3.17 -28.49 6.75
N GLY A 37 -3.52 -29.08 7.88
CA GLY A 37 -2.66 -30.01 8.59
C GLY A 37 -2.66 -31.46 8.04
N GLU A 38 -3.72 -31.86 7.31
CA GLU A 38 -3.88 -33.21 6.80
C GLU A 38 -3.34 -33.42 5.38
N VAL A 39 -3.10 -32.35 4.62
CA VAL A 39 -2.58 -32.45 3.26
C VAL A 39 -1.08 -32.70 3.26
N GLU A 40 -0.60 -33.49 2.28
CA GLU A 40 0.81 -33.83 2.14
C GLU A 40 1.68 -32.61 1.84
N SER A 41 1.17 -31.67 1.03
CA SER A 41 1.85 -30.43 0.69
C SER A 41 0.88 -29.25 0.65
N ALA A 42 1.28 -28.16 1.26
CA ALA A 42 0.54 -26.91 1.27
C ALA A 42 1.48 -25.71 1.08
N CYS A 43 0.98 -24.69 0.41
CA CYS A 43 1.67 -23.41 0.32
C CYS A 43 0.72 -22.28 0.74
N ILE A 44 1.28 -21.19 1.21
CA ILE A 44 0.53 -19.99 1.58
C ILE A 44 0.93 -18.85 0.65
N LEU A 45 -0.04 -18.31 -0.06
CA LEU A 45 0.10 -17.09 -0.86
C LEU A 45 -0.52 -15.94 -0.07
N TYR A 46 0.24 -14.86 0.13
CA TYR A 46 -0.25 -13.72 0.88
C TYR A 46 0.20 -12.40 0.27
N GLY A 47 -0.46 -11.32 0.61
CA GLY A 47 -0.14 -9.99 0.12
C GLY A 47 -0.27 -8.93 1.23
N MET A 48 -0.57 -7.71 0.82
CA MET A 48 -0.60 -6.54 1.68
C MET A 48 -1.72 -6.58 2.75
N GLY A 49 -2.74 -7.42 2.58
CA GLY A 49 -3.74 -7.68 3.62
C GLY A 49 -3.17 -8.29 4.89
N ILE A 50 -2.06 -9.04 4.79
CA ILE A 50 -1.32 -9.60 5.92
C ILE A 50 -0.30 -8.60 6.48
N THR A 51 0.35 -7.82 5.62
CA THR A 51 1.53 -7.04 6.01
C THR A 51 1.25 -5.57 6.35
N GLN A 52 0.18 -4.96 5.83
CA GLN A 52 -0.13 -3.54 6.07
C GLN A 52 -0.88 -3.30 7.38
N HIS A 53 -0.26 -3.73 8.49
CA HIS A 53 -0.69 -3.57 9.87
C HIS A 53 0.50 -3.21 10.75
N ILE A 54 0.26 -2.61 11.91
CA ILE A 54 1.31 -2.42 12.92
C ILE A 54 1.95 -3.73 13.39
N THR A 55 1.30 -4.85 13.12
CA THR A 55 1.75 -6.22 13.39
C THR A 55 2.20 -6.96 12.14
N GLY A 56 2.49 -6.25 11.04
CA GLY A 56 2.79 -6.86 9.75
C GLY A 56 3.93 -7.87 9.78
N THR A 57 5.02 -7.56 10.48
CA THR A 57 6.14 -8.49 10.69
C THR A 57 5.71 -9.72 11.49
N ASP A 58 4.92 -9.55 12.52
CA ASP A 58 4.46 -10.65 13.38
C ASP A 58 3.43 -11.53 12.66
N ASN A 59 2.59 -10.95 11.81
CA ASN A 59 1.69 -11.71 10.94
C ASN A 59 2.48 -12.65 10.01
N VAL A 60 3.57 -12.17 9.40
CA VAL A 60 4.45 -13.02 8.57
C VAL A 60 5.15 -14.10 9.38
N LYS A 61 5.59 -13.80 10.61
CA LYS A 61 6.15 -14.81 11.53
C LYS A 61 5.12 -15.89 11.87
N SER A 62 3.84 -15.51 12.06
CA SER A 62 2.75 -16.46 12.32
C SER A 62 2.49 -17.38 11.14
N VAL A 63 2.53 -16.85 9.90
CA VAL A 63 2.48 -17.64 8.67
C VAL A 63 3.65 -18.62 8.60
N ALA A 64 4.87 -18.15 8.90
CA ALA A 64 6.06 -19.00 8.93
C ALA A 64 5.98 -20.09 10.02
N ASN A 65 5.43 -19.78 11.20
CA ASN A 65 5.19 -20.75 12.25
C ASN A 65 4.27 -21.89 11.78
N LEU A 66 3.20 -21.57 11.07
CA LEU A 66 2.26 -22.57 10.56
C LEU A 66 2.93 -23.53 9.58
N LEU A 67 3.75 -23.01 8.67
CA LEU A 67 4.50 -23.81 7.70
C LEU A 67 5.58 -24.68 8.37
N LEU A 68 6.29 -24.15 9.35
CA LEU A 68 7.25 -24.91 10.14
C LEU A 68 6.58 -26.02 10.95
N LEU A 69 5.42 -25.74 11.54
CA LEU A 69 4.65 -26.69 12.35
C LEU A 69 4.18 -27.90 11.51
N THR A 70 3.77 -27.65 10.27
CA THR A 70 3.23 -28.68 9.36
C THR A 70 4.27 -29.26 8.43
N GLY A 71 5.55 -28.82 8.51
CA GLY A 71 6.62 -29.30 7.63
C GLY A 71 6.49 -28.86 6.17
N ASN A 72 5.68 -27.81 5.90
CA ASN A 72 5.41 -27.32 4.55
C ASN A 72 6.46 -26.27 4.10
N ILE A 73 7.74 -26.63 4.15
CA ILE A 73 8.87 -25.77 3.76
C ILE A 73 10.03 -26.63 3.22
N GLY A 74 10.79 -26.11 2.27
CA GLY A 74 12.02 -26.72 1.78
C GLY A 74 11.81 -27.87 0.79
N ARG A 75 10.63 -28.06 0.24
CA ARG A 75 10.31 -29.09 -0.76
C ARG A 75 9.31 -28.57 -1.80
N GLU A 76 9.20 -29.24 -2.92
CA GLU A 76 8.31 -28.88 -4.00
C GLU A 76 6.85 -28.79 -3.53
N GLY A 77 6.10 -27.81 -4.02
CA GLY A 77 4.70 -27.59 -3.68
C GLY A 77 4.46 -27.03 -2.29
N THR A 78 5.50 -26.62 -1.56
CA THR A 78 5.37 -26.07 -0.20
C THR A 78 5.99 -24.67 -0.07
N GLY A 79 5.79 -24.06 1.08
CA GLY A 79 6.36 -22.75 1.41
C GLY A 79 5.36 -21.61 1.44
N PHE A 80 5.86 -20.40 1.53
CA PHE A 80 5.03 -19.20 1.49
C PHE A 80 5.61 -18.19 0.51
N SER A 81 4.71 -17.52 -0.20
CA SER A 81 5.09 -16.59 -1.26
C SER A 81 4.33 -15.27 -1.10
N PRO A 82 5.02 -14.18 -0.78
CA PRO A 82 4.43 -12.86 -0.83
C PRO A 82 4.09 -12.52 -2.29
N LEU A 83 2.81 -12.30 -2.57
CA LEU A 83 2.36 -11.85 -3.89
C LEU A 83 2.78 -10.39 -4.07
N ARG A 84 3.80 -10.17 -4.87
CA ARG A 84 4.34 -8.83 -5.12
C ARG A 84 3.34 -8.00 -5.92
N GLY A 85 3.02 -6.80 -5.42
CA GLY A 85 2.04 -5.91 -6.04
C GLY A 85 2.56 -5.26 -7.32
N GLN A 86 3.74 -4.64 -7.28
CA GLN A 86 4.35 -3.97 -8.41
C GLN A 86 5.17 -4.94 -9.27
N ASN A 87 5.18 -4.68 -10.56
CA ASN A 87 6.10 -5.35 -11.47
C ASN A 87 7.55 -5.04 -11.08
N ASN A 88 8.39 -6.07 -11.03
CA ASN A 88 9.81 -5.99 -10.65
C ASN A 88 10.10 -5.48 -9.23
N VAL A 89 9.12 -5.39 -8.31
CA VAL A 89 9.42 -5.02 -6.92
C VAL A 89 10.34 -6.05 -6.25
N GLN A 90 10.24 -7.33 -6.64
CA GLN A 90 11.17 -8.36 -6.17
C GLN A 90 12.59 -8.02 -6.62
N GLY A 91 12.81 -7.70 -7.89
CA GLY A 91 14.13 -7.33 -8.42
C GLY A 91 14.68 -6.07 -7.78
N ALA A 92 13.86 -5.05 -7.56
CA ALA A 92 14.28 -3.84 -6.85
C ALA A 92 14.80 -4.15 -5.44
N CYS A 93 14.08 -4.98 -4.68
CA CYS A 93 14.53 -5.44 -3.35
C CYS A 93 15.82 -6.27 -3.43
N ASP A 94 15.90 -7.20 -4.39
CA ASP A 94 17.06 -8.07 -4.58
C ASP A 94 18.35 -7.29 -4.84
N ILE A 95 18.22 -6.14 -5.53
CA ILE A 95 19.36 -5.30 -5.94
C ILE A 95 19.63 -4.17 -4.94
N GLY A 96 19.01 -4.20 -3.76
CA GLY A 96 19.30 -3.29 -2.68
C GLY A 96 18.56 -1.95 -2.71
N ALA A 97 17.44 -1.85 -3.40
CA ALA A 97 16.54 -0.69 -3.29
C ALA A 97 15.77 -0.73 -1.95
N LEU A 98 16.51 -0.87 -0.86
CA LEU A 98 16.07 -0.93 0.53
C LEU A 98 17.07 -0.14 1.38
N PRO A 99 16.65 0.51 2.49
CA PRO A 99 17.51 1.42 3.23
C PRO A 99 18.65 0.75 4.00
N ASN A 100 18.59 -0.56 4.22
CA ASN A 100 19.45 -1.28 5.17
C ASN A 100 20.33 -2.38 4.53
N VAL A 101 20.27 -2.55 3.20
CA VAL A 101 21.01 -3.60 2.51
C VAL A 101 21.62 -3.14 1.19
N TYR A 102 22.74 -3.76 0.83
CA TYR A 102 23.28 -3.79 -0.52
C TYR A 102 22.61 -4.89 -1.37
N PRO A 103 22.93 -5.02 -2.68
CA PRO A 103 22.45 -6.12 -3.50
C PRO A 103 22.58 -7.49 -2.82
N GLY A 104 21.55 -8.34 -2.97
CA GLY A 104 21.50 -9.67 -2.35
C GLY A 104 21.17 -9.70 -0.87
N TYR A 105 20.51 -8.65 -0.35
CA TYR A 105 20.13 -8.53 1.05
C TYR A 105 21.32 -8.50 2.02
N GLN A 106 22.48 -8.09 1.55
CA GLN A 106 23.71 -7.96 2.32
C GLN A 106 23.65 -6.69 3.17
N ARG A 107 23.83 -6.80 4.48
CA ARG A 107 23.58 -5.69 5.43
C ARG A 107 24.62 -4.58 5.29
N VAL A 108 24.20 -3.32 5.31
CA VAL A 108 25.11 -2.15 5.26
C VAL A 108 25.90 -1.95 6.55
N ASP A 109 25.39 -2.40 7.69
CA ASP A 109 26.06 -2.36 9.00
C ASP A 109 27.03 -3.53 9.22
N ASP A 110 27.13 -4.50 8.30
CA ASP A 110 28.16 -5.54 8.29
C ASP A 110 29.46 -4.97 7.70
N SER A 111 30.51 -4.89 8.52
CA SER A 111 31.78 -4.30 8.12
C SER A 111 32.52 -5.10 7.04
N ALA A 112 32.36 -6.42 7.00
CA ALA A 112 33.02 -7.26 6.00
C ALA A 112 32.35 -7.05 4.63
N VAL A 113 31.04 -7.07 4.59
CA VAL A 113 30.25 -6.76 3.39
C VAL A 113 30.55 -5.35 2.88
N ARG A 114 30.55 -4.35 3.77
CA ARG A 114 30.82 -2.96 3.37
C ARG A 114 32.19 -2.80 2.72
N VAL A 115 33.24 -3.41 3.28
CA VAL A 115 34.61 -3.37 2.72
C VAL A 115 34.67 -3.96 1.31
N GLU A 116 33.89 -5.00 1.02
CA GLU A 116 33.79 -5.60 -0.31
C GLU A 116 33.22 -4.60 -1.32
N PHE A 117 32.06 -3.96 -0.99
CA PHE A 117 31.46 -2.93 -1.83
C PHE A 117 32.32 -1.67 -1.93
N GLU A 118 32.95 -1.20 -0.86
CA GLU A 118 33.90 -0.07 -0.88
C GLU A 118 35.09 -0.34 -1.83
N THR A 119 35.57 -1.58 -1.83
CA THR A 119 36.68 -1.99 -2.71
C THR A 119 36.22 -2.00 -4.18
N ALA A 120 35.06 -2.59 -4.47
CA ALA A 120 34.54 -2.68 -5.81
C ALA A 120 34.18 -1.30 -6.40
N TRP A 121 33.60 -0.41 -5.60
CA TRP A 121 33.16 0.91 -6.05
C TRP A 121 34.19 2.03 -5.86
N GLY A 122 35.31 1.74 -5.22
CA GLY A 122 36.41 2.69 -5.03
C GLY A 122 36.03 3.93 -4.20
N CYS A 123 35.09 3.80 -3.25
CA CYS A 123 34.62 4.90 -2.42
C CYS A 123 34.27 4.42 -1.01
N LYS A 124 34.24 5.33 -0.05
CA LYS A 124 33.74 5.05 1.30
C LYS A 124 32.22 5.08 1.33
N LEU A 125 31.64 4.11 2.02
CA LEU A 125 30.20 3.93 2.19
C LEU A 125 29.78 4.16 3.63
N SER A 126 28.51 4.52 3.85
CA SER A 126 27.93 4.66 5.18
C SER A 126 27.89 3.31 5.89
N ASP A 127 28.15 3.32 7.20
CA ASP A 127 27.97 2.18 8.10
C ASP A 127 26.60 2.17 8.79
N GLN A 128 25.77 3.18 8.48
CA GLN A 128 24.44 3.32 9.02
C GLN A 128 23.39 3.03 7.93
N PRO A 129 22.35 2.25 8.24
CA PRO A 129 21.18 2.14 7.40
C PRO A 129 20.55 3.49 7.10
N GLY A 130 19.98 3.65 5.92
CA GLY A 130 19.10 4.78 5.61
C GLY A 130 17.77 4.70 6.34
N VAL A 131 16.94 5.73 6.21
CA VAL A 131 15.57 5.75 6.73
C VAL A 131 14.61 4.99 5.81
N ALA A 132 13.56 4.38 6.38
CA ALA A 132 12.50 3.79 5.58
C ALA A 132 11.67 4.87 4.87
N VAL A 133 11.03 4.54 3.75
CA VAL A 133 10.23 5.50 2.96
C VAL A 133 9.19 6.22 3.81
N THR A 134 8.55 5.52 4.73
CA THR A 134 7.56 6.07 5.67
C THR A 134 8.13 7.01 6.75
N GLU A 135 9.44 7.03 6.92
CA GLU A 135 10.15 7.90 7.85
C GLU A 135 10.75 9.15 7.16
N ILE A 136 10.70 9.21 5.81
CA ILE A 136 11.29 10.30 5.03
C ILE A 136 10.63 11.65 5.37
N ALA A 137 9.31 11.70 5.54
CA ALA A 137 8.60 12.94 5.86
C ALA A 137 9.11 13.54 7.18
N ASP A 138 9.23 12.73 8.22
CA ASP A 138 9.73 13.20 9.52
C ASP A 138 11.20 13.61 9.44
N ALA A 139 12.03 12.90 8.68
CA ALA A 139 13.43 13.23 8.47
C ALA A 139 13.62 14.55 7.70
N ILE A 140 12.75 14.86 6.73
CA ILE A 140 12.73 16.17 6.04
C ILE A 140 12.30 17.27 7.03
N LEU A 141 11.21 17.05 7.76
CA LEU A 141 10.68 18.03 8.70
C LEU A 141 11.64 18.31 9.86
N GLY A 142 12.42 17.29 10.26
CA GLY A 142 13.50 17.37 11.24
C GLY A 142 14.78 18.04 10.72
N GLY A 143 14.93 18.20 9.39
CA GLY A 143 16.10 18.81 8.75
C GLY A 143 17.25 17.83 8.47
N ASP A 144 17.06 16.54 8.68
CA ASP A 144 18.05 15.50 8.41
C ASP A 144 18.17 15.21 6.91
N ILE A 145 17.05 15.32 6.17
CA ILE A 145 17.00 15.19 4.71
C ILE A 145 16.75 16.57 4.10
N LYS A 146 17.68 17.04 3.25
CA LYS A 146 17.62 18.33 2.56
C LYS A 146 17.35 18.19 1.07
N GLY A 147 17.73 17.07 0.46
CA GLY A 147 17.46 16.75 -0.93
C GLY A 147 16.81 15.39 -1.05
N LEU A 148 15.80 15.29 -1.91
CA LEU A 148 15.10 14.03 -2.19
C LEU A 148 15.14 13.74 -3.69
N TYR A 149 15.55 12.54 -4.05
CA TYR A 149 15.49 12.02 -5.42
C TYR A 149 14.46 10.90 -5.48
N VAL A 150 13.36 11.13 -6.20
CA VAL A 150 12.26 10.18 -6.37
C VAL A 150 12.36 9.56 -7.76
N MET A 151 12.35 8.22 -7.84
CA MET A 151 12.48 7.50 -9.10
C MET A 151 11.32 6.52 -9.29
N GLY A 152 10.45 6.79 -10.27
CA GLY A 152 9.36 5.91 -10.67
C GLY A 152 8.29 5.71 -9.60
N GLU A 153 8.06 6.70 -8.75
CA GLU A 153 7.14 6.68 -7.61
C GLU A 153 6.32 7.97 -7.51
N ASN A 154 5.12 7.86 -6.95
CA ASN A 154 4.23 9.01 -6.75
C ASN A 154 3.79 9.14 -5.28
N PRO A 155 4.74 9.47 -4.37
CA PRO A 155 4.50 9.47 -2.92
C PRO A 155 3.42 10.46 -2.47
N VAL A 156 3.14 11.51 -3.22
CA VAL A 156 2.01 12.42 -2.96
C VAL A 156 0.65 11.72 -3.00
N LEU A 157 0.57 10.49 -3.53
CA LEU A 157 -0.65 9.67 -3.53
C LEU A 157 -0.49 8.33 -2.81
N SER A 158 0.75 7.82 -2.67
CA SER A 158 0.98 6.49 -2.10
C SER A 158 1.17 6.48 -0.59
N GLU A 159 1.73 7.56 -0.01
CA GLU A 159 2.07 7.59 1.41
C GLU A 159 0.83 7.66 2.32
N PRO A 160 0.91 7.18 3.58
CA PRO A 160 -0.14 7.40 4.55
C PRO A 160 -0.15 8.86 5.00
N ASN A 161 -1.29 9.36 5.51
CA ASN A 161 -1.41 10.72 5.98
C ASN A 161 -0.83 11.75 4.98
N LEU A 162 -1.38 11.78 3.76
CA LEU A 162 -0.84 12.52 2.61
C LEU A 162 -0.54 13.99 2.90
N GLU A 163 -1.30 14.63 3.77
CA GLU A 163 -1.07 16.04 4.14
C GLU A 163 0.27 16.23 4.86
N HIS A 164 0.63 15.31 5.74
CA HIS A 164 1.92 15.30 6.43
C HIS A 164 3.09 15.16 5.45
N PHE A 165 2.98 14.23 4.52
CA PHE A 165 4.00 14.01 3.50
C PHE A 165 4.13 15.22 2.56
N ARG A 166 3.03 15.85 2.17
CA ARG A 166 3.02 17.03 1.33
C ARG A 166 3.72 18.22 2.01
N GLN A 167 3.43 18.45 3.30
CA GLN A 167 4.11 19.47 4.10
C GLN A 167 5.63 19.26 4.18
N ALA A 168 6.07 17.99 4.20
CA ALA A 168 7.50 17.67 4.15
C ALA A 168 8.10 18.04 2.79
N LEU A 169 7.45 17.68 1.68
CA LEU A 169 7.94 18.03 0.34
C LEU A 169 8.02 19.54 0.09
N GLU A 170 7.14 20.35 0.69
CA GLU A 170 7.19 21.81 0.61
C GLU A 170 8.40 22.42 1.34
N LYS A 171 9.05 21.65 2.24
CA LYS A 171 10.22 22.09 3.03
C LYS A 171 11.56 21.54 2.53
N VAL A 172 11.55 20.52 1.68
CA VAL A 172 12.80 19.99 1.14
C VAL A 172 13.50 21.03 0.27
N GLU A 173 14.83 21.17 0.44
CA GLU A 173 15.61 22.19 -0.27
C GLU A 173 15.78 21.87 -1.77
N LEU A 174 15.74 20.59 -2.15
CA LEU A 174 15.85 20.12 -3.53
C LEU A 174 15.02 18.86 -3.71
N LEU A 175 14.04 18.89 -4.61
CA LEU A 175 13.26 17.76 -5.05
C LEU A 175 13.56 17.42 -6.51
N VAL A 176 14.13 16.25 -6.75
CA VAL A 176 14.37 15.70 -8.10
C VAL A 176 13.44 14.52 -8.33
N VAL A 177 12.73 14.50 -9.45
CA VAL A 177 11.87 13.38 -9.83
C VAL A 177 12.30 12.83 -11.19
N GLN A 178 12.46 11.51 -11.24
CA GLN A 178 12.70 10.77 -12.48
C GLN A 178 11.52 9.84 -12.74
N ASP A 179 10.74 10.11 -13.77
CA ASP A 179 9.50 9.35 -14.02
C ASP A 179 9.19 9.32 -15.53
N ILE A 180 8.32 8.37 -15.91
CA ILE A 180 7.79 8.26 -17.28
C ILE A 180 6.63 9.24 -17.54
N PHE A 181 6.02 9.77 -16.49
CA PHE A 181 4.94 10.76 -16.56
C PHE A 181 5.19 11.92 -15.61
N LEU A 182 4.63 13.07 -15.95
CA LEU A 182 4.54 14.19 -15.03
C LEU A 182 3.45 13.89 -13.98
N SER A 183 3.85 13.20 -12.92
CA SER A 183 3.00 12.77 -11.81
C SER A 183 2.71 13.94 -10.86
N GLU A 184 1.81 13.75 -9.88
CA GLU A 184 1.51 14.74 -8.85
C GLU A 184 2.77 15.12 -8.05
N THR A 185 3.66 14.16 -7.80
CA THR A 185 4.95 14.41 -7.16
C THR A 185 5.88 15.19 -8.10
N ALA A 186 5.91 14.86 -9.39
CA ALA A 186 6.74 15.55 -10.37
C ALA A 186 6.33 17.01 -10.57
N TRP A 187 5.05 17.36 -10.36
CA TRP A 187 4.59 18.75 -10.39
C TRP A 187 5.15 19.62 -9.25
N LEU A 188 5.62 19.01 -8.17
CA LEU A 188 6.25 19.72 -7.03
C LEU A 188 7.77 19.78 -7.15
N ALA A 189 8.36 19.08 -8.12
CA ALA A 189 9.81 18.93 -8.23
C ALA A 189 10.51 20.18 -8.79
N ASP A 190 11.71 20.45 -8.29
CA ASP A 190 12.62 21.48 -8.86
C ASP A 190 13.21 21.01 -10.18
N VAL A 191 13.45 19.69 -10.32
CA VAL A 191 14.01 19.07 -11.54
C VAL A 191 13.25 17.78 -11.85
N VAL A 192 12.86 17.62 -13.13
CA VAL A 192 12.25 16.38 -13.62
C VAL A 192 13.09 15.80 -14.74
N PHE A 193 13.46 14.51 -14.59
CA PHE A 193 14.13 13.73 -15.64
C PHE A 193 13.14 12.81 -16.32
N PRO A 194 12.94 12.92 -17.65
CA PRO A 194 12.09 12.00 -18.40
C PRO A 194 12.76 10.62 -18.53
N ALA A 195 12.11 9.60 -17.99
CA ALA A 195 12.59 8.22 -18.01
C ALA A 195 11.92 7.39 -19.10
N ALA A 196 12.64 6.39 -19.62
CA ALA A 196 12.11 5.40 -20.54
C ALA A 196 11.25 4.36 -19.80
N ALA A 197 10.09 4.01 -20.37
CA ALA A 197 9.25 2.93 -19.88
C ALA A 197 9.91 1.55 -20.11
N PHE A 198 9.37 0.50 -19.48
CA PHE A 198 9.97 -0.84 -19.56
C PHE A 198 10.06 -1.39 -20.99
N ALA A 199 9.12 -1.05 -21.89
CA ALA A 199 9.12 -1.45 -23.28
C ALA A 199 10.14 -0.67 -24.14
N GLU A 200 10.73 0.39 -23.61
CA GLU A 200 11.62 1.34 -24.29
C GLU A 200 13.10 1.14 -23.90
N LYS A 201 13.41 0.11 -23.12
CA LYS A 201 14.77 -0.19 -22.64
C LYS A 201 15.04 -1.69 -22.51
N ASN A 202 16.32 -2.03 -22.39
CA ASN A 202 16.77 -3.38 -22.08
C ASN A 202 17.08 -3.51 -20.59
N GLY A 203 16.83 -4.70 -20.03
CA GLY A 203 17.09 -4.95 -18.63
C GLY A 203 16.62 -6.31 -18.16
N THR A 204 16.30 -6.42 -16.88
CA THR A 204 15.73 -7.61 -16.27
C THR A 204 14.60 -7.26 -15.32
N PHE A 205 13.60 -8.16 -15.20
CA PHE A 205 12.61 -8.16 -14.15
C PHE A 205 12.71 -9.44 -13.35
N THR A 206 12.46 -9.34 -12.05
CA THR A 206 12.34 -10.52 -11.17
C THR A 206 10.90 -10.63 -10.68
N ASN A 207 10.27 -11.77 -10.92
CA ASN A 207 8.88 -12.03 -10.52
C ASN A 207 8.75 -12.54 -9.09
N THR A 208 7.52 -12.78 -8.64
CA THR A 208 7.21 -13.29 -7.29
C THR A 208 7.89 -14.63 -6.96
N GLU A 209 8.11 -15.50 -7.95
CA GLU A 209 8.82 -16.77 -7.77
C GLU A 209 10.35 -16.66 -7.82
N ARG A 210 10.89 -15.44 -7.75
CA ARG A 210 12.34 -15.16 -7.78
C ARG A 210 12.98 -15.43 -9.14
N ARG A 211 12.20 -15.51 -10.21
CA ARG A 211 12.68 -15.73 -11.57
C ARG A 211 13.11 -14.41 -12.19
N VAL A 212 14.39 -14.31 -12.47
CA VAL A 212 14.99 -13.19 -13.23
C VAL A 212 14.78 -13.44 -14.71
N GLN A 213 14.14 -12.49 -15.38
CA GLN A 213 13.76 -12.59 -16.79
C GLN A 213 14.25 -11.39 -17.59
N ARG A 214 14.56 -11.60 -18.87
CA ARG A 214 15.00 -10.54 -19.77
C ARG A 214 13.87 -9.62 -20.19
N ILE A 215 14.14 -8.33 -20.14
CA ILE A 215 13.36 -7.28 -20.80
C ILE A 215 14.11 -6.85 -22.05
N ARG A 216 13.41 -6.82 -23.19
CA ARG A 216 13.95 -6.36 -24.46
C ARG A 216 13.21 -5.14 -24.94
N GLN A 217 13.97 -4.16 -25.39
CA GLN A 217 13.41 -2.94 -25.97
C GLN A 217 12.55 -3.30 -27.18
N ALA A 218 11.30 -2.87 -27.17
CA ALA A 218 10.34 -3.04 -28.26
C ALA A 218 9.97 -1.72 -28.94
N LEU A 219 10.15 -0.60 -28.23
CA LEU A 219 9.83 0.75 -28.70
C LEU A 219 11.02 1.69 -28.47
N MET A 220 11.08 2.75 -29.26
CA MET A 220 12.02 3.84 -28.99
C MET A 220 11.48 4.74 -27.89
N PRO A 221 12.32 5.20 -26.95
CA PRO A 221 11.92 6.18 -25.96
C PRO A 221 11.39 7.45 -26.63
N PRO A 222 10.33 8.08 -26.10
CA PRO A 222 9.81 9.31 -26.67
C PRO A 222 10.70 10.52 -26.33
N GLY A 223 10.86 11.44 -27.29
CA GLY A 223 11.57 12.70 -27.06
C GLY A 223 13.00 12.50 -26.58
N GLU A 224 13.32 13.04 -25.40
CA GLU A 224 14.64 12.95 -24.77
C GLU A 224 14.69 11.93 -23.61
N ALA A 225 13.64 11.10 -23.45
CA ALA A 225 13.59 10.09 -22.40
C ALA A 225 14.74 9.07 -22.55
N LYS A 226 15.33 8.67 -21.44
CA LYS A 226 16.46 7.73 -21.37
C LYS A 226 16.17 6.61 -20.38
N ALA A 227 16.88 5.50 -20.52
CA ALA A 227 16.85 4.46 -19.49
C ALA A 227 17.35 5.01 -18.15
N ASP A 228 16.80 4.50 -17.05
CA ASP A 228 17.10 5.02 -15.70
C ASP A 228 18.60 5.02 -15.40
N TRP A 229 19.29 3.95 -15.76
CA TRP A 229 20.73 3.82 -15.53
C TRP A 229 21.55 4.84 -16.36
N GLU A 230 21.08 5.23 -17.54
CA GLU A 230 21.74 6.24 -18.37
C GLU A 230 21.60 7.64 -17.76
N ILE A 231 20.43 7.96 -17.20
CA ILE A 231 20.20 9.23 -16.47
C ILE A 231 21.11 9.29 -15.26
N ILE A 232 21.16 8.23 -14.45
CA ILE A 232 22.01 8.15 -13.26
C ILE A 232 23.49 8.24 -13.63
N SER A 233 23.92 7.55 -14.71
CA SER A 233 25.30 7.60 -15.20
C SER A 233 25.69 9.00 -15.66
N ALA A 234 24.80 9.69 -16.40
CA ALA A 234 25.04 11.07 -16.83
C ALA A 234 25.11 12.05 -15.65
N LEU A 235 24.28 11.85 -14.63
CA LEU A 235 24.34 12.63 -13.39
C LEU A 235 25.66 12.40 -12.65
N ALA A 236 26.06 11.14 -12.49
CA ALA A 236 27.33 10.76 -11.85
C ALA A 236 28.55 11.35 -12.58
N GLU A 237 28.54 11.36 -13.92
CA GLU A 237 29.57 12.02 -14.72
C GLU A 237 29.67 13.51 -14.40
N LYS A 238 28.52 14.22 -14.36
CA LYS A 238 28.45 15.64 -14.00
C LYS A 238 28.95 15.93 -12.57
N MET A 239 28.76 14.98 -11.68
CA MET A 239 29.28 15.03 -10.30
C MET A 239 30.75 14.63 -10.18
N GLY A 240 31.45 14.33 -11.28
CA GLY A 240 32.86 13.93 -11.30
C GLY A 240 33.13 12.49 -10.85
N LYS A 241 32.13 11.63 -10.89
CA LYS A 241 32.20 10.19 -10.56
C LYS A 241 31.59 9.35 -11.68
N PRO A 242 32.20 9.31 -12.88
CA PRO A 242 31.60 8.65 -14.05
C PRO A 242 31.49 7.13 -13.82
N PHE A 243 30.36 6.59 -14.24
CA PHE A 243 30.16 5.15 -14.39
C PHE A 243 30.53 4.73 -15.81
N SER A 244 31.22 3.60 -15.96
CA SER A 244 31.78 3.17 -17.26
C SER A 244 30.87 2.20 -18.02
N TYR A 245 29.61 2.05 -17.63
CA TYR A 245 28.68 1.14 -18.30
C TYR A 245 28.26 1.63 -19.68
N GLN A 246 28.21 0.70 -20.62
CA GLN A 246 27.69 0.91 -21.97
C GLN A 246 26.38 0.13 -22.21
N THR A 247 26.08 -0.87 -21.37
CA THR A 247 24.91 -1.73 -21.52
C THR A 247 24.42 -2.22 -20.15
N GLY A 248 23.11 -2.56 -20.07
CA GLY A 248 22.56 -3.24 -18.89
C GLY A 248 23.19 -4.61 -18.60
N SER A 249 23.80 -5.27 -19.58
CA SER A 249 24.56 -6.51 -19.35
C SER A 249 25.77 -6.30 -18.46
N GLN A 250 26.53 -5.22 -18.71
CA GLN A 250 27.70 -4.90 -17.86
C GLN A 250 27.29 -4.58 -16.42
N ILE A 251 26.15 -3.94 -16.21
CA ILE A 251 25.58 -3.71 -14.88
C ILE A 251 25.22 -5.04 -14.23
N MET A 252 24.58 -5.97 -14.95
CA MET A 252 24.26 -7.30 -14.45
C MET A 252 25.52 -8.11 -14.08
N GLU A 253 26.59 -7.98 -14.85
CA GLU A 253 27.87 -8.63 -14.54
C GLU A 253 28.44 -8.14 -13.20
N GLU A 254 28.40 -6.83 -12.94
CA GLU A 254 28.82 -6.27 -11.66
C GLU A 254 27.90 -6.71 -10.52
N ILE A 255 26.58 -6.65 -10.70
CA ILE A 255 25.61 -7.18 -9.72
C ILE A 255 25.96 -8.63 -9.38
N ALA A 256 26.16 -9.47 -10.37
CA ALA A 256 26.46 -10.89 -10.15
C ALA A 256 27.82 -11.13 -9.47
N SER A 257 28.80 -10.26 -9.67
CA SER A 257 30.11 -10.36 -9.04
C SER A 257 30.09 -10.03 -7.54
N LEU A 258 29.15 -9.17 -7.12
CA LEU A 258 29.02 -8.69 -5.72
C LEU A 258 27.83 -9.31 -4.98
N THR A 259 27.05 -10.15 -5.65
CA THR A 259 25.81 -10.70 -5.10
C THR A 259 25.82 -12.22 -5.18
N PRO A 260 26.19 -12.94 -4.11
CA PRO A 260 26.37 -14.39 -4.14
C PRO A 260 25.16 -15.17 -4.66
N ILE A 261 23.93 -14.73 -4.32
CA ILE A 261 22.69 -15.38 -4.81
C ILE A 261 22.42 -15.14 -6.30
N TYR A 262 23.12 -14.18 -6.94
CA TYR A 262 23.04 -13.84 -8.36
C TYR A 262 24.29 -14.24 -9.16
N GLY A 263 25.27 -14.86 -8.55
CA GLY A 263 26.60 -15.16 -9.14
C GLY A 263 26.57 -15.84 -10.50
N GLY A 264 25.55 -16.63 -10.80
CA GLY A 264 25.33 -17.27 -12.09
C GLY A 264 24.33 -16.57 -13.03
N ILE A 265 23.74 -15.44 -12.62
CA ILE A 265 22.78 -14.71 -13.43
C ILE A 265 23.51 -13.85 -14.45
N ARG A 266 23.37 -14.18 -15.73
CA ARG A 266 23.96 -13.45 -16.87
C ARG A 266 22.93 -13.30 -17.96
N PHE A 267 23.00 -12.22 -18.74
CA PHE A 267 22.03 -11.94 -19.79
C PHE A 267 21.83 -13.10 -20.75
N GLU A 268 22.91 -13.75 -21.19
CA GLU A 268 22.89 -14.88 -22.12
C GLU A 268 22.14 -16.10 -21.56
N ARG A 269 22.13 -16.26 -20.25
CA ARG A 269 21.44 -17.36 -19.58
C ARG A 269 19.94 -17.07 -19.35
N LEU A 270 19.50 -15.82 -19.57
CA LEU A 270 18.11 -15.40 -19.38
C LEU A 270 17.30 -15.37 -20.67
N ASP A 271 17.86 -15.83 -21.79
CA ASP A 271 17.26 -15.65 -23.12
C ASP A 271 15.98 -16.47 -23.37
N HIS A 272 15.73 -17.50 -22.59
CA HIS A 272 14.54 -18.34 -22.67
C HIS A 272 13.63 -18.13 -21.43
N ASP A 273 13.63 -19.08 -20.51
CA ASP A 273 12.72 -19.10 -19.39
C ASP A 273 13.16 -18.24 -18.19
N GLY A 274 14.35 -17.63 -18.27
CA GLY A 274 14.96 -16.95 -17.14
C GLY A 274 15.50 -17.92 -16.08
N LEU A 275 16.00 -17.39 -14.95
CA LEU A 275 16.61 -18.18 -13.87
C LEU A 275 16.08 -17.75 -12.51
N GLN A 276 15.75 -18.72 -11.68
CA GLN A 276 15.36 -18.45 -10.28
C GLN A 276 16.62 -18.41 -9.41
N TRP A 277 16.75 -17.37 -8.61
CA TRP A 277 17.80 -17.30 -7.60
C TRP A 277 17.39 -18.09 -6.32
N PRO A 278 18.31 -18.61 -5.50
CA PRO A 278 19.79 -18.56 -5.62
C PRO A 278 20.32 -19.27 -6.87
N CYS A 279 21.28 -18.61 -7.52
CA CYS A 279 22.03 -19.15 -8.64
C CYS A 279 23.49 -18.68 -8.49
N PRO A 280 24.29 -19.39 -7.63
CA PRO A 280 25.57 -18.88 -7.14
C PRO A 280 26.68 -18.85 -8.19
N ASP A 281 26.57 -19.67 -9.24
CA ASP A 281 27.56 -19.75 -10.32
C ASP A 281 26.91 -20.09 -11.66
N THR A 282 27.68 -20.00 -12.75
CA THR A 282 27.19 -20.20 -14.10
C THR A 282 26.83 -21.66 -14.45
N SER A 283 27.22 -22.62 -13.65
CA SER A 283 26.84 -24.03 -13.81
C SER A 283 25.53 -24.39 -13.09
N HIS A 284 25.12 -23.57 -12.13
CA HIS A 284 23.92 -23.80 -11.33
C HIS A 284 22.63 -23.56 -12.14
N PRO A 285 21.66 -24.49 -12.11
CA PRO A 285 20.43 -24.36 -12.91
C PRO A 285 19.41 -23.34 -12.37
N GLY A 286 19.67 -22.71 -11.24
CA GLY A 286 18.70 -21.96 -10.45
C GLY A 286 18.02 -22.83 -9.40
N ALA A 287 17.26 -22.22 -8.47
CA ALA A 287 16.58 -22.89 -7.37
C ALA A 287 15.07 -22.67 -7.46
N SER A 288 14.31 -23.72 -7.78
CA SER A 288 12.83 -23.65 -7.91
C SER A 288 12.14 -23.34 -6.56
N PHE A 289 12.72 -23.79 -5.45
CA PHE A 289 12.26 -23.49 -4.09
C PHE A 289 13.41 -23.25 -3.14
N LEU A 290 13.16 -22.54 -2.03
CA LEU A 290 14.15 -22.21 -1.03
C LEU A 290 14.21 -23.27 0.08
N TYR A 291 15.34 -23.28 0.83
CA TYR A 291 15.52 -24.10 2.02
C TYR A 291 15.57 -25.62 1.78
N GLN A 292 15.88 -26.08 0.56
CA GLN A 292 16.06 -27.49 0.24
C GLN A 292 17.13 -28.14 1.13
N ASP A 293 18.24 -27.44 1.31
CA ASP A 293 19.41 -27.93 2.07
C ASP A 293 19.40 -27.43 3.54
N GLY A 294 18.28 -26.85 4.00
CA GLY A 294 18.12 -26.30 5.32
C GLY A 294 18.06 -24.77 5.36
N PHE A 295 18.12 -24.22 6.57
CA PHE A 295 18.01 -22.78 6.78
C PHE A 295 19.39 -22.13 6.88
N ALA A 296 19.57 -20.94 6.32
CA ALA A 296 20.82 -20.17 6.42
C ALA A 296 21.29 -19.95 7.85
N ARG A 297 20.39 -19.85 8.83
CA ARG A 297 20.68 -19.74 10.26
C ARG A 297 20.87 -21.10 10.96
N GLY A 298 20.88 -22.21 10.24
CA GLY A 298 21.02 -23.57 10.74
C GLY A 298 19.71 -24.28 11.05
N ARG A 299 18.82 -23.70 11.88
CA ARG A 299 17.52 -24.29 12.22
C ARG A 299 16.38 -23.30 12.00
N GLY A 300 15.20 -23.83 11.68
CA GLY A 300 13.96 -23.05 11.69
C GLY A 300 13.65 -22.51 13.08
N LYS A 301 13.08 -21.30 13.16
CA LYS A 301 12.72 -20.65 14.41
C LYS A 301 11.22 -20.37 14.45
N PHE A 302 10.56 -20.89 15.47
CA PHE A 302 9.23 -20.48 15.87
C PHE A 302 9.30 -19.16 16.64
N HIS A 303 8.31 -18.33 16.45
CA HIS A 303 8.17 -17.05 17.13
C HIS A 303 6.90 -17.07 17.98
N ALA A 304 7.02 -16.78 19.27
CA ALA A 304 5.87 -16.52 20.13
C ALA A 304 5.31 -15.12 19.81
N VAL A 305 4.26 -15.07 19.02
CA VAL A 305 3.60 -13.83 18.57
C VAL A 305 2.27 -13.67 19.27
N ASP A 306 2.11 -12.59 20.03
CA ASP A 306 0.87 -12.26 20.73
C ASP A 306 -0.05 -11.39 19.86
N TYR A 307 -1.33 -11.35 20.18
CA TYR A 307 -2.29 -10.46 19.54
C TYR A 307 -2.12 -9.02 20.05
N ILE A 308 -1.98 -8.11 19.10
CA ILE A 308 -1.98 -6.67 19.35
C ILE A 308 -3.12 -6.06 18.52
N PRO A 309 -4.05 -5.30 19.14
CA PRO A 309 -5.13 -4.66 18.40
C PRO A 309 -4.57 -3.57 17.46
N PRO A 310 -5.35 -3.18 16.42
CA PRO A 310 -4.97 -2.07 15.54
C PRO A 310 -4.68 -0.77 16.30
N ALA A 311 -3.86 0.10 15.70
CA ALA A 311 -3.51 1.40 16.30
C ALA A 311 -4.72 2.32 16.48
N GLU A 312 -5.73 2.18 15.64
CA GLU A 312 -6.98 2.93 15.77
C GLU A 312 -8.17 2.00 16.00
N SER A 313 -8.94 2.33 17.04
CA SER A 313 -10.23 1.68 17.34
C SER A 313 -11.38 2.59 16.94
N ILE A 314 -12.50 1.97 16.56
CA ILE A 314 -13.77 2.67 16.33
C ILE A 314 -14.25 3.39 17.58
N SER A 315 -14.98 4.47 17.39
CA SER A 315 -15.54 5.29 18.46
C SER A 315 -16.92 5.84 18.06
N LYS A 316 -17.61 6.49 18.99
CA LYS A 316 -18.88 7.17 18.65
C LYS A 316 -18.71 8.24 17.56
N LYS A 317 -17.54 8.87 17.46
CA LYS A 317 -17.23 9.89 16.45
C LYS A 317 -16.81 9.26 15.11
N TYR A 318 -16.14 8.14 15.14
CA TYR A 318 -15.66 7.39 13.99
C TYR A 318 -16.10 5.93 14.11
N PRO A 319 -17.36 5.63 13.73
CA PRO A 319 -17.98 4.33 14.03
C PRO A 319 -17.66 3.22 13.03
N LEU A 320 -17.00 3.54 11.93
CA LEU A 320 -16.68 2.60 10.85
C LEU A 320 -15.18 2.34 10.77
N VAL A 321 -14.82 1.15 10.33
CA VAL A 321 -13.46 0.80 9.96
C VAL A 321 -13.27 1.08 8.47
N LEU A 322 -12.28 1.88 8.11
CA LEU A 322 -11.81 2.02 6.74
C LEU A 322 -10.70 1.01 6.46
N THR A 323 -10.84 0.26 5.40
CA THR A 323 -9.75 -0.48 4.76
C THR A 323 -9.50 0.04 3.35
N THR A 324 -8.24 0.12 2.95
CA THR A 324 -7.88 0.56 1.60
C THR A 324 -7.34 -0.61 0.78
N GLY A 325 -7.44 -0.52 -0.53
CA GLY A 325 -6.95 -1.57 -1.40
C GLY A 325 -6.93 -1.20 -2.88
N ARG A 326 -6.90 -2.23 -3.72
CA ARG A 326 -6.88 -2.11 -5.17
C ARG A 326 -8.12 -2.72 -5.78
N ILE A 327 -8.47 -2.23 -6.95
CA ILE A 327 -9.44 -2.87 -7.85
C ILE A 327 -8.69 -3.45 -9.05
N LEU A 328 -9.38 -4.28 -9.84
CA LEU A 328 -8.78 -4.99 -10.97
C LEU A 328 -8.30 -4.04 -12.08
N GLU A 329 -9.08 -3.02 -12.37
CA GLU A 329 -8.92 -2.14 -13.54
C GLU A 329 -7.78 -1.14 -13.35
N HIS A 330 -7.41 -0.82 -12.12
CA HIS A 330 -6.40 0.21 -11.86
C HIS A 330 -5.20 -0.29 -11.07
N TRP A 331 -4.05 0.29 -11.43
CA TRP A 331 -2.75 -0.05 -10.86
C TRP A 331 -2.28 1.01 -9.88
N HIS A 332 -1.95 0.60 -8.64
CA HIS A 332 -1.35 1.43 -7.60
C HIS A 332 -2.05 2.80 -7.47
N THR A 333 -1.33 3.93 -7.53
CA THR A 333 -1.87 5.30 -7.49
C THR A 333 -2.68 5.71 -8.73
N GLY A 334 -2.88 4.81 -9.69
CA GLY A 334 -3.55 5.13 -10.94
C GLY A 334 -2.72 5.96 -11.93
N THR A 335 -1.51 6.37 -11.57
CA THR A 335 -0.65 7.23 -12.38
C THR A 335 -0.46 6.70 -13.82
N MET A 336 -0.35 5.37 -13.99
CA MET A 336 -0.27 4.74 -15.32
C MET A 336 -1.65 4.35 -15.87
N SER A 337 -2.41 3.56 -15.12
CA SER A 337 -3.63 2.92 -15.62
C SER A 337 -4.75 3.91 -15.90
N ARG A 338 -4.87 5.01 -15.16
CA ARG A 338 -5.86 6.06 -15.41
C ARG A 338 -5.56 6.92 -16.67
N ARG A 339 -4.39 6.75 -17.28
CA ARG A 339 -4.06 7.30 -18.61
C ARG A 339 -4.46 6.38 -19.76
N SER A 340 -4.89 5.16 -19.46
CA SER A 340 -5.55 4.28 -20.43
C SER A 340 -7.04 4.61 -20.50
N ASN A 341 -7.52 5.07 -21.65
CA ASN A 341 -8.93 5.42 -21.85
C ASN A 341 -9.84 4.24 -21.53
N VAL A 342 -9.49 3.04 -22.00
CA VAL A 342 -10.30 1.82 -21.79
C VAL A 342 -10.40 1.48 -20.29
N LEU A 343 -9.31 1.48 -19.55
CA LEU A 343 -9.34 1.18 -18.12
C LEU A 343 -10.09 2.25 -17.32
N ASN A 344 -9.91 3.51 -17.71
CA ASN A 344 -10.59 4.62 -17.04
C ASN A 344 -12.09 4.68 -17.38
N GLU A 345 -12.53 4.18 -18.55
CA GLU A 345 -13.95 4.02 -18.89
C GLU A 345 -14.61 2.86 -18.12
N LEU A 346 -13.86 1.75 -17.91
CA LEU A 346 -14.36 0.60 -17.14
C LEU A 346 -14.61 0.95 -15.67
N TYR A 347 -13.74 1.77 -15.07
CA TYR A 347 -13.88 2.20 -13.68
C TYR A 347 -13.39 3.65 -13.52
N PRO A 348 -14.28 4.63 -13.77
CA PRO A 348 -13.88 6.03 -13.90
C PRO A 348 -13.63 6.75 -12.58
N ASN A 349 -14.32 6.35 -11.50
CA ASN A 349 -14.37 7.08 -10.22
C ASN A 349 -13.98 6.21 -9.03
N GLY A 350 -13.34 6.83 -8.04
CA GLY A 350 -13.19 6.25 -6.72
C GLY A 350 -14.56 6.16 -6.03
N VAL A 351 -14.77 5.09 -5.27
CA VAL A 351 -16.03 4.84 -4.56
C VAL A 351 -15.77 4.51 -3.10
N VAL A 352 -16.81 4.59 -2.29
CA VAL A 352 -16.88 4.05 -0.93
C VAL A 352 -17.73 2.79 -1.00
N GLU A 353 -17.11 1.60 -0.97
CA GLU A 353 -17.88 0.35 -0.87
C GLU A 353 -18.41 0.19 0.55
N MET A 354 -19.70 -0.06 0.68
CA MET A 354 -20.39 -0.19 1.96
C MET A 354 -21.38 -1.36 1.94
N ASN A 355 -21.49 -2.03 3.09
CA ASN A 355 -22.47 -3.12 3.23
C ASN A 355 -23.92 -2.61 3.13
N PRO A 356 -24.84 -3.37 2.50
CA PRO A 356 -26.27 -3.01 2.41
C PRO A 356 -26.92 -2.75 3.78
N ILE A 357 -26.50 -3.44 4.82
CA ILE A 357 -27.02 -3.24 6.20
C ILE A 357 -26.65 -1.85 6.73
N ASP A 358 -25.39 -1.42 6.52
CA ASP A 358 -24.94 -0.10 6.96
C ASP A 358 -25.55 1.00 6.09
N ALA A 359 -25.61 0.79 4.77
CA ALA A 359 -26.28 1.72 3.85
C ALA A 359 -27.76 1.91 4.24
N ALA A 360 -28.50 0.83 4.48
CA ALA A 360 -29.89 0.90 4.90
C ALA A 360 -30.06 1.62 6.26
N ARG A 361 -29.14 1.36 7.22
CA ARG A 361 -29.15 2.05 8.52
C ARG A 361 -28.93 3.54 8.38
N MET A 362 -28.13 3.97 7.40
CA MET A 362 -27.83 5.36 7.10
C MET A 362 -28.80 6.00 6.10
N GLY A 363 -29.76 5.24 5.57
CA GLY A 363 -30.72 5.70 4.55
C GLY A 363 -30.10 6.01 3.20
N LEU A 364 -28.99 5.37 2.85
CA LEU A 364 -28.24 5.61 1.61
C LEU A 364 -28.75 4.74 0.48
N VAL A 365 -28.62 5.25 -0.75
CA VAL A 365 -28.85 4.51 -1.98
C VAL A 365 -27.58 4.50 -2.82
N GLU A 366 -27.51 3.59 -3.80
CA GLU A 366 -26.39 3.48 -4.74
C GLU A 366 -26.09 4.83 -5.42
N GLY A 367 -24.82 5.24 -5.38
CA GLY A 367 -24.35 6.49 -5.99
C GLY A 367 -24.44 7.74 -5.13
N ASP A 368 -25.04 7.69 -3.94
CA ASP A 368 -25.07 8.85 -3.04
C ASP A 368 -23.67 9.37 -2.73
N LEU A 369 -23.48 10.69 -2.82
CA LEU A 369 -22.19 11.31 -2.53
C LEU A 369 -21.96 11.40 -1.02
N LEU A 370 -20.94 10.68 -0.53
CA LEU A 370 -20.55 10.66 0.87
C LEU A 370 -19.32 11.53 1.12
N VAL A 371 -19.26 12.14 2.30
CA VAL A 371 -18.04 12.65 2.92
C VAL A 371 -17.56 11.63 3.94
N VAL A 372 -16.42 11.03 3.68
CA VAL A 372 -15.71 10.17 4.63
C VAL A 372 -14.67 10.99 5.37
N THR A 373 -14.69 10.94 6.69
CA THR A 373 -13.78 11.72 7.55
C THR A 373 -13.02 10.82 8.51
N SER A 374 -11.76 11.14 8.74
CA SER A 374 -10.92 10.56 9.80
C SER A 374 -10.40 11.66 10.72
N LYS A 375 -9.48 11.32 11.61
CA LYS A 375 -8.77 12.34 12.42
C LYS A 375 -7.85 13.23 11.59
N ARG A 376 -7.47 12.81 10.37
CA ARG A 376 -6.45 13.43 9.52
C ARG A 376 -7.03 14.26 8.38
N GLY A 377 -8.18 13.88 7.87
CA GLY A 377 -8.76 14.60 6.75
C GLY A 377 -10.13 14.09 6.34
N ARG A 378 -10.56 14.54 5.16
CA ARG A 378 -11.85 14.21 4.55
C ARG A 378 -11.69 13.92 3.08
N VAL A 379 -12.53 13.01 2.58
CA VAL A 379 -12.61 12.63 1.16
C VAL A 379 -14.07 12.55 0.76
N GLU A 380 -14.39 13.01 -0.44
CA GLU A 380 -15.73 12.86 -1.04
C GLU A 380 -15.70 11.79 -2.11
N ALA A 381 -16.65 10.85 -2.07
CA ALA A 381 -16.81 9.83 -3.09
C ALA A 381 -18.23 9.25 -3.08
N PRO A 382 -18.74 8.76 -4.23
CA PRO A 382 -20.03 8.09 -4.29
C PRO A 382 -19.96 6.73 -3.55
N VAL A 383 -21.07 6.36 -2.89
CA VAL A 383 -21.21 5.04 -2.28
C VAL A 383 -21.49 3.98 -3.36
N HIS A 384 -20.84 2.82 -3.19
CA HIS A 384 -21.16 1.58 -3.90
C HIS A 384 -21.63 0.54 -2.88
N ILE A 385 -22.91 0.16 -2.97
CA ILE A 385 -23.52 -0.75 -1.99
C ILE A 385 -23.25 -2.18 -2.42
N THR A 386 -22.50 -2.92 -1.58
CA THR A 386 -22.06 -4.27 -1.91
C THR A 386 -21.87 -5.14 -0.68
N GLU A 387 -22.20 -6.42 -0.80
CA GLU A 387 -21.93 -7.44 0.26
C GLU A 387 -20.46 -7.83 0.38
N LYS A 388 -19.59 -7.35 -0.53
CA LYS A 388 -18.14 -7.60 -0.43
C LYS A 388 -17.52 -7.00 0.83
N SER A 389 -18.02 -5.87 1.30
CA SER A 389 -17.63 -5.27 2.57
C SER A 389 -18.52 -5.80 3.69
N PRO A 390 -17.97 -6.36 4.78
CA PRO A 390 -18.77 -6.76 5.93
C PRO A 390 -19.38 -5.55 6.65
N PRO A 391 -20.47 -5.74 7.43
CA PRO A 391 -21.05 -4.65 8.20
C PRO A 391 -20.05 -3.98 9.15
N GLY A 392 -20.09 -2.65 9.24
CA GLY A 392 -19.19 -1.84 10.03
C GLY A 392 -17.86 -1.51 9.36
N LEU A 393 -17.63 -2.02 8.13
CA LEU A 393 -16.42 -1.76 7.36
C LEU A 393 -16.76 -1.07 6.04
N VAL A 394 -15.97 -0.04 5.69
CA VAL A 394 -15.98 0.59 4.37
C VAL A 394 -14.66 0.35 3.67
N PHE A 395 -14.73 0.07 2.36
CA PHE A 395 -13.54 -0.08 1.53
C PHE A 395 -13.44 1.10 0.57
N MET A 396 -12.22 1.66 0.45
CA MET A 396 -11.92 2.70 -0.53
C MET A 396 -10.68 2.32 -1.34
N PRO A 397 -10.78 2.24 -2.68
CA PRO A 397 -9.60 2.07 -3.51
C PRO A 397 -8.78 3.37 -3.56
N PHE A 398 -7.44 3.27 -3.56
CA PHE A 398 -6.54 4.43 -3.47
C PHE A 398 -6.00 4.93 -4.81
N HIS A 399 -6.65 4.58 -5.93
CA HIS A 399 -6.18 4.89 -7.28
C HIS A 399 -6.51 6.33 -7.75
N TRP A 400 -7.37 7.05 -7.07
CA TRP A 400 -7.89 8.34 -7.47
C TRP A 400 -7.38 9.47 -6.59
N ARG A 401 -6.74 10.47 -7.21
CA ARG A 401 -6.34 11.69 -6.50
C ARG A 401 -7.55 12.51 -6.05
N GLU A 402 -8.65 12.43 -6.80
CA GLU A 402 -9.91 13.13 -6.52
C GLU A 402 -10.63 12.54 -5.30
N ALA A 403 -10.38 11.26 -5.02
CA ALA A 403 -10.89 10.53 -3.87
C ALA A 403 -9.74 9.78 -3.16
N ALA A 404 -8.70 10.52 -2.81
CA ALA A 404 -7.44 9.97 -2.29
C ALA A 404 -7.63 9.36 -0.89
N ALA A 405 -7.93 8.06 -0.83
CA ALA A 405 -8.20 7.32 0.40
C ALA A 405 -7.09 7.47 1.46
N ASN A 406 -5.84 7.64 1.03
CA ASN A 406 -4.69 7.79 1.92
C ASN A 406 -4.64 9.13 2.70
N ILE A 407 -5.49 10.11 2.37
CA ILE A 407 -5.76 11.27 3.23
C ILE A 407 -6.36 10.82 4.58
N LEU A 408 -7.11 9.72 4.57
CA LEU A 408 -7.85 9.21 5.74
C LEU A 408 -7.03 8.23 6.59
N THR A 409 -6.01 7.59 6.01
CA THR A 409 -5.25 6.51 6.65
C THR A 409 -4.37 7.02 7.79
N ASN A 410 -4.21 6.19 8.83
CA ASN A 410 -3.30 6.49 9.93
C ASN A 410 -1.83 6.28 9.51
N ASP A 411 -0.92 6.90 10.25
CA ASP A 411 0.53 6.88 10.05
C ASP A 411 1.26 5.91 10.99
N ALA A 412 0.51 5.06 11.70
CA ALA A 412 1.10 4.05 12.56
C ALA A 412 1.87 2.99 11.74
N LEU A 413 3.03 2.61 12.24
CA LEU A 413 3.97 1.74 11.54
C LEU A 413 4.21 0.43 12.28
N ASP A 414 4.42 -0.64 11.54
CA ASP A 414 5.08 -1.84 12.09
C ASP A 414 6.45 -1.46 12.66
N PRO A 415 6.78 -1.85 13.90
CA PRO A 415 8.02 -1.39 14.56
C PRO A 415 9.29 -1.92 13.91
N VAL A 416 9.21 -3.01 13.15
CA VAL A 416 10.37 -3.68 12.53
C VAL A 416 10.49 -3.31 11.05
N ALA A 417 9.45 -3.61 10.26
CA ALA A 417 9.48 -3.40 8.81
C ALA A 417 9.06 -1.99 8.38
N LYS A 418 8.57 -1.16 9.33
CA LYS A 418 8.11 0.21 9.06
C LYS A 418 6.99 0.32 8.03
N ILE A 419 6.25 -0.77 7.81
CA ILE A 419 5.11 -0.76 6.92
C ILE A 419 3.92 -0.04 7.57
N PRO A 420 3.17 0.82 6.85
CA PRO A 420 2.05 1.56 7.43
C PRO A 420 0.77 0.72 7.53
N GLU A 421 -0.08 1.06 8.50
CA GLU A 421 -1.35 0.37 8.75
C GLU A 421 -2.46 0.86 7.83
N TYR A 422 -2.36 0.57 6.53
CA TYR A 422 -3.39 0.96 5.55
C TYR A 422 -4.72 0.19 5.67
N LYS A 423 -4.74 -0.91 6.42
CA LYS A 423 -5.91 -1.80 6.48
C LYS A 423 -6.90 -1.46 7.58
N VAL A 424 -6.50 -0.60 8.53
CA VAL A 424 -7.38 -0.22 9.63
C VAL A 424 -7.21 1.27 9.94
N SER A 425 -8.27 2.05 9.69
CA SER A 425 -8.39 3.43 10.17
C SER A 425 -9.84 3.68 10.62
N ALA A 426 -10.02 4.44 11.69
CA ALA A 426 -11.36 4.78 12.17
C ALA A 426 -11.92 5.99 11.41
N VAL A 427 -13.10 5.83 10.80
CA VAL A 427 -13.74 6.85 9.98
C VAL A 427 -15.22 7.03 10.34
N ASN A 428 -15.76 8.18 9.91
CA ASN A 428 -17.19 8.45 9.82
C ASN A 428 -17.55 8.74 8.36
N ALA A 429 -18.75 8.37 7.93
CA ALA A 429 -19.29 8.65 6.62
C ALA A 429 -20.66 9.35 6.76
N VAL A 430 -20.86 10.42 6.03
CA VAL A 430 -22.11 11.19 6.04
C VAL A 430 -22.44 11.69 4.64
N LEU A 431 -23.74 11.92 4.33
CA LEU A 431 -24.12 12.56 3.07
C LEU A 431 -23.43 13.92 2.92
N ALA A 432 -22.87 14.17 1.75
CA ALA A 432 -22.10 15.40 1.46
C ALA A 432 -22.92 16.68 1.66
N VAL A 433 -24.19 16.64 1.33
CA VAL A 433 -25.11 17.77 1.53
C VAL A 433 -25.28 18.14 3.01
N LEU A 434 -25.28 17.14 3.89
CA LEU A 434 -25.44 17.36 5.34
C LEU A 434 -24.14 17.82 5.98
N ASP A 435 -23.02 17.29 5.55
CA ASP A 435 -21.71 17.77 5.99
C ASP A 435 -21.51 19.24 5.62
N ARG A 436 -21.86 19.62 4.38
CA ARG A 436 -21.84 21.03 3.95
C ARG A 436 -22.79 21.91 4.76
N ALA A 437 -24.00 21.45 5.03
CA ALA A 437 -24.96 22.20 5.84
C ALA A 437 -24.47 22.42 7.28
N ALA A 438 -23.70 21.49 7.84
CA ALA A 438 -23.10 21.62 9.16
C ALA A 438 -21.94 22.63 9.22
N GLN A 439 -21.21 22.81 8.11
CA GLN A 439 -19.97 23.62 8.08
C GLN A 439 -20.16 25.00 7.43
N ASP A 440 -21.07 25.15 6.45
CA ASP A 440 -21.28 26.36 5.66
C ASP A 440 -22.61 27.04 6.05
N GLN A 441 -22.52 28.07 6.89
CA GLN A 441 -23.70 28.86 7.32
C GLN A 441 -24.44 29.52 6.14
N ALA A 442 -23.73 29.94 5.09
CA ALA A 442 -24.34 30.53 3.92
C ALA A 442 -25.08 29.51 3.07
N PHE A 443 -24.54 28.29 2.98
CA PHE A 443 -25.24 27.17 2.36
C PHE A 443 -26.47 26.77 3.18
N LEU A 444 -26.34 26.70 4.50
CA LEU A 444 -27.43 26.40 5.41
C LEU A 444 -28.59 27.42 5.27
N ALA A 445 -28.26 28.73 5.15
CA ALA A 445 -29.23 29.79 4.89
C ALA A 445 -29.94 29.59 3.54
N ARG A 446 -29.18 29.31 2.46
CA ARG A 446 -29.75 29.01 1.14
C ARG A 446 -30.67 27.77 1.15
N LEU A 447 -30.22 26.74 1.88
CA LEU A 447 -31.02 25.53 2.06
C LEU A 447 -32.33 25.81 2.82
N ALA A 448 -32.32 26.80 3.74
CA ALA A 448 -33.51 27.27 4.45
C ALA A 448 -34.47 28.10 3.52
N GLU A 449 -33.93 29.01 2.73
CA GLU A 449 -34.72 29.93 1.90
C GLU A 449 -35.26 29.26 0.64
N ASN A 450 -34.37 28.50 -0.05
CA ASN A 450 -34.74 27.84 -1.31
C ASN A 450 -34.08 26.46 -1.43
N PRO A 451 -34.62 25.45 -0.74
CA PRO A 451 -34.01 24.10 -0.71
C PRO A 451 -33.95 23.45 -2.09
N ALA A 452 -34.92 23.66 -2.95
CA ALA A 452 -34.91 23.09 -4.30
C ALA A 452 -33.72 23.58 -5.12
N GLN A 453 -33.37 24.86 -4.99
CA GLN A 453 -32.18 25.42 -5.64
C GLN A 453 -30.87 25.02 -4.94
N ALA A 454 -30.85 24.98 -3.61
CA ALA A 454 -29.67 24.57 -2.83
C ALA A 454 -29.28 23.10 -3.04
N LEU A 455 -30.27 22.24 -3.26
CA LEU A 455 -30.10 20.79 -3.47
C LEU A 455 -29.97 20.41 -4.96
N LYS A 456 -29.96 21.39 -5.88
CA LYS A 456 -29.94 21.14 -7.33
C LYS A 456 -28.71 20.31 -7.78
N ASP A 457 -27.56 20.58 -7.19
CA ASP A 457 -26.27 19.99 -7.57
C ASP A 457 -25.97 18.70 -6.81
N TYR A 458 -26.94 18.17 -6.04
CA TYR A 458 -26.81 16.92 -5.29
C TYR A 458 -27.75 15.86 -5.88
N GLU A 459 -27.18 14.69 -6.14
CA GLU A 459 -27.94 13.49 -6.54
C GLU A 459 -28.58 12.85 -5.30
N LEU A 460 -29.79 13.30 -4.96
CA LEU A 460 -30.56 12.82 -3.82
C LEU A 460 -31.84 12.17 -4.31
N THR A 461 -32.29 11.14 -3.60
CA THR A 461 -33.62 10.53 -3.84
C THR A 461 -34.76 11.51 -3.58
N ALA A 462 -35.95 11.19 -4.10
CA ALA A 462 -37.13 11.98 -3.81
C ALA A 462 -37.46 12.04 -2.31
N GLU A 463 -37.17 10.96 -1.58
CA GLU A 463 -37.40 10.84 -0.14
C GLU A 463 -36.39 11.67 0.67
N GLU A 464 -35.12 11.66 0.31
CA GLU A 464 -34.08 12.50 0.95
C GLU A 464 -34.34 13.98 0.67
N LYS A 465 -34.64 14.33 -0.57
CA LYS A 465 -35.06 15.70 -0.91
C LYS A 465 -36.23 16.14 -0.07
N ALA A 466 -37.27 15.30 0.04
CA ALA A 466 -38.47 15.62 0.82
C ALA A 466 -38.15 15.78 2.31
N ALA A 467 -37.32 14.90 2.91
CA ALA A 467 -36.91 14.98 4.30
C ALA A 467 -36.05 16.22 4.60
N LEU A 468 -35.09 16.55 3.72
CA LEU A 468 -34.27 17.75 3.83
C LEU A 468 -35.08 19.04 3.56
N MET A 469 -36.00 19.00 2.64
CA MET A 469 -36.89 20.12 2.34
C MET A 469 -37.92 20.39 3.45
N SER A 470 -38.42 19.33 4.11
CA SER A 470 -39.38 19.46 5.21
C SER A 470 -38.71 19.64 6.56
N GLY A 471 -37.42 19.38 6.69
CA GLY A 471 -36.71 19.40 7.95
C GLY A 471 -37.14 18.26 8.90
N ASP A 472 -37.49 17.09 8.38
CA ASP A 472 -37.91 15.93 9.17
C ASP A 472 -36.71 15.33 9.92
N ILE A 473 -36.43 15.94 11.10
CA ILE A 473 -35.34 15.55 11.99
C ILE A 473 -35.38 14.07 12.34
N ARG A 474 -36.57 13.51 12.59
CA ARG A 474 -36.66 12.11 13.01
C ARG A 474 -36.22 11.18 11.89
N LYS A 475 -36.59 11.49 10.66
CA LYS A 475 -36.22 10.74 9.48
C LYS A 475 -34.74 10.90 9.20
N ILE A 476 -34.22 12.11 9.23
CA ILE A 476 -32.81 12.42 9.03
C ILE A 476 -31.95 11.77 10.16
N GLU A 477 -32.36 11.87 11.42
CA GLU A 477 -31.66 11.20 12.55
C GLU A 477 -31.79 9.68 12.51
N SER A 478 -32.81 9.11 11.89
CA SER A 478 -32.92 7.66 11.69
C SER A 478 -31.89 7.12 10.70
N TRP A 479 -31.44 7.94 9.77
CA TRP A 479 -30.41 7.58 8.78
C TRP A 479 -29.00 7.84 9.27
N LEU A 480 -28.79 8.95 10.01
CA LEU A 480 -27.47 9.49 10.31
C LEU A 480 -27.05 9.35 11.80
N GLY A 481 -27.97 8.90 12.65
CA GLY A 481 -27.81 9.04 14.08
C GLY A 481 -28.10 10.47 14.57
N LYS A 482 -27.76 10.79 15.83
CA LYS A 482 -28.02 12.12 16.40
C LYS A 482 -27.24 13.18 15.64
N LEU A 483 -28.01 14.11 15.09
CA LEU A 483 -27.46 15.31 14.45
C LEU A 483 -26.75 16.21 15.48
N ASP A 484 -25.78 16.99 15.00
CA ASP A 484 -25.19 18.04 15.79
C ASP A 484 -26.27 19.07 16.19
N GLU A 485 -26.08 19.72 17.35
CA GLU A 485 -27.09 20.63 17.93
C GLU A 485 -27.43 21.80 17.01
N ARG A 486 -26.53 22.29 16.16
CA ARG A 486 -26.78 23.39 15.23
C ARG A 486 -27.67 22.97 14.09
N LEU A 487 -27.37 21.83 13.48
CA LEU A 487 -28.16 21.26 12.40
C LEU A 487 -29.55 20.89 12.89
N ARG A 488 -29.65 20.31 14.08
CA ARG A 488 -30.89 19.96 14.75
C ARG A 488 -31.74 21.17 15.07
N THR A 489 -31.15 22.23 15.63
CA THR A 489 -31.83 23.49 15.94
C THR A 489 -32.38 24.16 14.69
N TRP A 490 -31.60 24.15 13.61
CA TRP A 490 -32.02 24.72 12.32
C TRP A 490 -33.21 23.93 11.71
N LEU A 491 -33.14 22.60 11.70
CA LEU A 491 -34.23 21.75 11.22
C LEU A 491 -35.50 21.93 12.08
N MET A 492 -35.35 22.11 13.40
CA MET A 492 -36.49 22.41 14.30
C MET A 492 -37.10 23.77 14.02
N LEU A 493 -36.32 24.82 13.75
CA LEU A 493 -36.83 26.13 13.41
C LEU A 493 -37.63 26.10 12.09
N ARG A 494 -37.27 25.28 11.15
CA ARG A 494 -37.99 25.12 9.88
C ARG A 494 -39.32 24.42 10.06
N LEU A 495 -39.39 23.34 10.84
CA LEU A 495 -40.67 22.68 11.18
C LEU A 495 -41.67 23.61 11.88
N SER A 496 -41.16 24.63 12.56
CA SER A 496 -41.99 25.63 13.22
C SER A 496 -42.55 26.69 12.24
N GLN A 497 -41.90 26.91 11.08
CA GLN A 497 -42.37 27.87 10.06
C GLN A 497 -43.45 27.32 9.11
N GLU A 498 -43.52 26.00 8.95
CA GLU A 498 -44.59 25.38 8.14
C GLU A 498 -45.93 25.21 8.87
N LYS A 499 -46.03 25.63 10.14
CA LYS A 499 -47.25 25.55 10.94
C LYS A 499 -47.99 26.89 11.07
N TRP A 500 -47.68 27.86 10.22
CA TRP A 500 -48.39 29.15 10.14
C TRP A 500 -48.81 29.47 8.73
#